data_841b9f756d5b4b738b20233ef4442890
#
_entry.id   841b9f756d5b4b738b20233ef4442890
#
_cell.length_a   1.000
_cell.length_b   1.000
_cell.length_c   1.000
_cell.angle_alpha   90.00
_cell.angle_beta   90.00
_cell.angle_gamma   90.00
#
_symmetry.space_group_name_H-M   'P 1'
#
loop_
_entity.id
_entity.type
_entity.pdbx_description
1 polymer ?
#
loop_
_entity_poly.entity_id
_entity_poly.type
_entity_poly.pdbx_seq_one_letter_code
_entity_poly.pdbx_strand_id
1 'polypeptide(L)'
;DFGKGFYLTSIYNQAVRYAERFKRRGRDAWLNTYHFVYQPEEWKVLTFEAYDAAWLEFVSTCRAGNDVSDSDMVVGGIANDRVILTLDRYFAGEISQEEALGLLRFEKPNIQYCIRSERMITQCLNYIDSKEL
;
A
#
# COMPACT_ATOMS: atom_id res chain seq x y z
N ASP A 1 3.12 -2.99 3.30
CA ASP A 1 2.26 -4.04 2.77
C ASP A 1 2.75 -4.61 1.44
N PHE A 2 3.25 -3.76 0.57
CA PHE A 2 3.75 -4.17 -0.74
C PHE A 2 5.29 -4.17 -0.81
N GLY A 3 5.93 -4.26 0.35
CA GLY A 3 7.38 -4.26 0.44
C GLY A 3 7.98 -2.85 0.38
N LYS A 4 9.27 -2.79 0.04
CA LYS A 4 10.01 -1.55 -0.03
C LYS A 4 9.55 -0.73 -1.25
N GLY A 5 9.28 0.55 -1.04
CA GLY A 5 8.88 1.45 -2.09
C GLY A 5 8.45 2.81 -1.57
N PHE A 6 8.03 3.66 -2.49
CA PHE A 6 7.49 4.98 -2.21
C PHE A 6 5.96 4.92 -2.31
N TYR A 7 5.27 5.15 -1.21
CA TYR A 7 3.83 4.96 -1.11
C TYR A 7 3.06 6.26 -1.29
N LEU A 8 2.03 6.20 -2.12
CA LEU A 8 1.14 7.32 -2.43
C LEU A 8 -0.31 6.90 -2.28
N THR A 9 -1.19 7.87 -2.06
CA THR A 9 -2.64 7.69 -2.15
C THR A 9 -3.26 8.88 -2.84
N SER A 10 -4.35 8.65 -3.57
CA SER A 10 -5.19 9.70 -4.12
C SER A 10 -6.29 10.14 -3.15
N ILE A 11 -6.39 9.49 -1.98
CA ILE A 11 -7.41 9.75 -0.98
C ILE A 11 -6.81 10.68 0.09
N TYR A 12 -7.19 11.95 0.06
CA TYR A 12 -6.66 12.98 0.95
C TYR A 12 -6.73 12.59 2.44
N ASN A 13 -7.90 12.13 2.89
CA ASN A 13 -8.08 11.77 4.30
C ASN A 13 -7.22 10.58 4.72
N GLN A 14 -6.92 9.67 3.82
CA GLN A 14 -6.03 8.55 4.09
C GLN A 14 -4.61 9.05 4.34
N ALA A 15 -4.13 9.98 3.52
CA ALA A 15 -2.80 10.58 3.70
C ALA A 15 -2.71 11.35 5.02
N VAL A 16 -3.75 12.12 5.35
CA VAL A 16 -3.81 12.89 6.60
C VAL A 16 -3.75 11.95 7.82
N ARG A 17 -4.55 10.89 7.83
CA ARG A 17 -4.55 9.93 8.94
C ARG A 17 -3.19 9.27 9.14
N TYR A 18 -2.53 8.94 8.03
CA TYR A 18 -1.20 8.36 8.12
C TYR A 18 -0.19 9.35 8.71
N ALA A 19 -0.20 10.59 8.24
CA ALA A 19 0.70 11.63 8.74
C ALA A 19 0.46 11.94 10.22
N GLU A 20 -0.79 11.93 10.67
CA GLU A 20 -1.16 12.19 12.06
C GLU A 20 -0.57 11.17 13.05
N ARG A 21 -0.17 10.00 12.60
CA ARG A 21 0.54 9.02 13.44
C ARG A 21 1.85 9.59 13.99
N PHE A 22 2.56 10.40 13.20
CA PHE A 22 3.78 11.06 13.64
C PHE A 22 3.49 12.10 14.71
N LYS A 23 2.43 12.87 14.53
CA LYS A 23 1.99 13.88 15.50
C LYS A 23 1.64 13.26 16.85
N ARG A 24 0.94 12.12 16.84
CA ARG A 24 0.60 11.39 18.07
C ARG A 24 1.83 10.85 18.80
N ARG A 25 2.94 10.69 18.09
CA ARG A 25 4.23 10.25 18.65
C ARG A 25 5.13 11.42 19.04
N GLY A 26 4.59 12.64 19.06
CA GLY A 26 5.35 13.85 19.40
C GLY A 26 6.28 14.33 18.29
N ARG A 27 6.06 13.90 17.05
CA ARG A 27 6.83 14.32 15.88
C ARG A 27 6.02 15.25 14.98
N ASP A 28 6.72 16.01 14.16
CA ASP A 28 6.07 16.83 13.14
C ASP A 28 5.42 15.94 12.08
N ALA A 29 4.22 16.35 11.65
CA ALA A 29 3.47 15.66 10.61
C ALA A 29 3.35 16.58 9.39
N TRP A 30 3.75 16.07 8.23
CA TRP A 30 3.72 16.79 6.96
C TRP A 30 2.89 16.03 5.94
N LEU A 31 2.08 16.78 5.20
CA LEU A 31 1.35 16.27 4.05
C LEU A 31 2.07 16.75 2.79
N ASN A 32 2.65 15.83 2.04
CA ASN A 32 3.34 16.11 0.79
C ASN A 32 2.41 15.82 -0.37
N THR A 33 2.33 16.75 -1.31
CA THR A 33 1.49 16.63 -2.50
C THR A 33 2.35 16.52 -3.76
N TYR A 34 1.97 15.56 -4.61
CA TYR A 34 2.67 15.27 -5.86
C TYR A 34 1.67 15.21 -7.01
N HIS A 35 2.15 15.56 -8.19
CA HIS A 35 1.46 15.27 -9.44
C HIS A 35 2.10 14.03 -10.04
N PHE A 36 1.34 12.96 -10.19
CA PHE A 36 1.82 11.67 -10.66
C PHE A 36 1.10 11.27 -11.94
N VAL A 37 1.86 11.17 -13.03
CA VAL A 37 1.34 10.82 -14.36
C VAL A 37 2.23 9.77 -14.98
N TYR A 38 1.61 8.69 -15.45
CA TYR A 38 2.32 7.61 -16.12
C TYR A 38 1.45 6.99 -17.20
N GLN A 39 2.12 6.40 -18.20
CA GLN A 39 1.46 5.61 -19.24
C GLN A 39 1.56 4.13 -18.83
N PRO A 40 0.43 3.46 -18.53
CA PRO A 40 0.48 2.08 -18.02
C PRO A 40 1.28 1.11 -18.89
N GLU A 41 1.25 1.28 -20.20
CA GLU A 41 1.95 0.39 -21.13
C GLU A 41 3.47 0.53 -21.11
N GLU A 42 4.01 1.61 -20.54
CA GLU A 42 5.45 1.84 -20.45
C GLU A 42 6.08 1.26 -19.19
N TRP A 43 5.25 0.77 -18.27
CA TRP A 43 5.67 0.36 -16.93
C TRP A 43 5.09 -0.99 -16.55
N LYS A 44 5.82 -1.72 -15.73
CA LYS A 44 5.31 -2.96 -15.14
C LYS A 44 4.50 -2.61 -13.89
N VAL A 45 3.18 -2.61 -14.00
CA VAL A 45 2.25 -2.29 -12.92
C VAL A 45 1.49 -3.55 -12.51
N LEU A 46 1.61 -3.91 -11.24
CA LEU A 46 0.85 -5.00 -10.64
C LEU A 46 -0.33 -4.42 -9.87
N THR A 47 -1.54 -4.75 -10.27
CA THR A 47 -2.77 -4.20 -9.67
C THR A 47 -3.59 -5.29 -9.01
N PHE A 48 -4.01 -5.01 -7.77
CA PHE A 48 -4.96 -5.85 -7.02
C PHE A 48 -6.24 -5.06 -6.81
N GLU A 49 -7.34 -5.53 -7.39
CA GLU A 49 -8.64 -4.84 -7.31
C GLU A 49 -9.44 -5.22 -6.05
N ALA A 50 -9.04 -6.29 -5.39
CA ALA A 50 -9.72 -6.81 -4.20
C ALA A 50 -8.72 -7.43 -3.24
N TYR A 51 -9.17 -7.66 -2.01
CA TYR A 51 -8.43 -8.47 -1.03
C TYR A 51 -8.68 -9.95 -1.32
N ASP A 52 -8.12 -10.43 -2.41
CA ASP A 52 -8.27 -11.82 -2.87
C ASP A 52 -7.03 -12.67 -2.55
N ALA A 53 -7.03 -13.90 -3.04
CA ALA A 53 -5.92 -14.82 -2.79
C ALA A 53 -4.59 -14.28 -3.34
N ALA A 54 -4.62 -13.63 -4.51
CA ALA A 54 -3.42 -13.05 -5.12
C ALA A 54 -2.86 -11.92 -4.27
N TRP A 55 -3.72 -11.03 -3.74
CA TRP A 55 -3.32 -9.96 -2.82
C TRP A 55 -2.71 -10.54 -1.54
N LEU A 56 -3.39 -11.51 -0.93
CA LEU A 56 -2.94 -12.12 0.32
C LEU A 56 -1.60 -12.81 0.15
N GLU A 57 -1.40 -13.53 -0.92
CA GLU A 57 -0.13 -14.20 -1.22
C GLU A 57 0.99 -13.18 -1.43
N PHE A 58 0.74 -12.12 -2.16
CA PHE A 58 1.73 -11.08 -2.41
C PHE A 58 2.15 -10.39 -1.11
N VAL A 59 1.20 -9.97 -0.28
CA VAL A 59 1.48 -9.33 1.02
C VAL A 59 2.22 -10.29 1.94
N SER A 60 1.85 -11.56 1.96
CA SER A 60 2.53 -12.58 2.76
C SER A 60 3.99 -12.73 2.34
N THR A 61 4.24 -12.78 1.04
CA THR A 61 5.59 -12.89 0.48
C THR A 61 6.44 -11.67 0.83
N CYS A 62 5.88 -10.47 0.73
CA CYS A 62 6.57 -9.24 1.10
C CYS A 62 6.90 -9.21 2.60
N ARG A 63 5.97 -9.61 3.46
CA ARG A 63 6.20 -9.65 4.92
C ARG A 63 7.25 -10.68 5.33
N ALA A 64 7.35 -11.77 4.60
CA ALA A 64 8.39 -12.79 4.83
C ALA A 64 9.78 -12.36 4.35
N GLY A 65 9.89 -11.20 3.71
CA GLY A 65 11.15 -10.72 3.15
C GLY A 65 11.54 -11.39 1.85
N ASN A 66 10.63 -12.11 1.21
CA ASN A 66 10.88 -12.88 -0.02
C ASN A 66 10.28 -12.19 -1.26
N ASP A 67 10.23 -10.86 -1.25
CA ASP A 67 9.72 -10.10 -2.37
C ASP A 67 10.62 -10.24 -3.59
N VAL A 68 10.11 -10.92 -4.60
CA VAL A 68 10.82 -11.17 -5.86
C VAL A 68 10.15 -10.46 -7.05
N SER A 69 9.19 -9.58 -6.79
CA SER A 69 8.52 -8.85 -7.85
C SER A 69 9.45 -7.85 -8.52
N ASP A 70 9.42 -7.80 -9.84
CA ASP A 70 10.15 -6.83 -10.66
C ASP A 70 9.26 -5.68 -11.12
N SER A 71 8.07 -5.54 -10.55
CA SER A 71 7.13 -4.48 -10.89
C SER A 71 7.71 -3.10 -10.57
N ASP A 72 7.46 -2.14 -11.44
CA ASP A 72 7.78 -0.73 -11.20
C ASP A 72 6.86 -0.13 -10.14
N MET A 73 5.61 -0.58 -10.10
CA MET A 73 4.61 -0.12 -9.16
C MET A 73 3.64 -1.24 -8.81
N VAL A 74 3.19 -1.25 -7.56
CA VAL A 74 2.11 -2.12 -7.10
C VAL A 74 0.95 -1.24 -6.63
N VAL A 75 -0.25 -1.54 -7.11
CA VAL A 75 -1.48 -0.81 -6.79
C VAL A 75 -2.47 -1.76 -6.14
N GLY A 76 -3.01 -1.38 -5.00
CA GLY A 76 -3.99 -2.24 -4.33
C GLY A 76 -4.45 -1.68 -2.99
N GLY A 77 -5.28 -2.43 -2.29
CA GLY A 77 -5.81 -2.02 -1.00
C GLY A 77 -4.76 -1.97 0.10
N ILE A 78 -4.87 -0.96 0.95
CA ILE A 78 -4.05 -0.88 2.16
C ILE A 78 -4.58 -1.86 3.20
N ALA A 79 -3.70 -2.30 4.10
CA ALA A 79 -4.10 -3.04 5.27
C ALA A 79 -4.53 -2.06 6.37
N ASN A 80 -5.84 -1.74 6.43
CA ASN A 80 -6.40 -0.98 7.53
C ASN A 80 -6.42 -1.82 8.81
N ASP A 81 -6.85 -1.23 9.94
CA ASP A 81 -6.79 -1.92 11.24
C ASP A 81 -7.51 -3.28 11.25
N ARG A 82 -8.67 -3.37 10.58
CA ARG A 82 -9.43 -4.62 10.52
C ARG A 82 -8.74 -5.66 9.65
N VAL A 83 -8.20 -5.24 8.52
CA VAL A 83 -7.43 -6.12 7.63
C VAL A 83 -6.16 -6.60 8.31
N ILE A 84 -5.46 -5.72 9.03
CA ILE A 84 -4.28 -6.10 9.80
C ILE A 84 -4.59 -7.18 10.83
N LEU A 85 -5.70 -7.06 11.57
CA LEU A 85 -6.11 -8.08 12.53
C LEU A 85 -6.29 -9.45 11.87
N THR A 86 -6.92 -9.49 10.70
CA THR A 86 -7.08 -10.73 9.94
C THR A 86 -5.74 -11.28 9.47
N LEU A 87 -4.86 -10.43 8.97
CA LEU A 87 -3.51 -10.82 8.53
C LEU A 87 -2.70 -11.40 9.69
N ASP A 88 -2.72 -10.75 10.85
CA ASP A 88 -1.97 -11.20 12.03
C ASP A 88 -2.41 -12.60 12.47
N ARG A 89 -3.72 -12.86 12.47
CA ARG A 89 -4.25 -14.18 12.80
C ARG A 89 -3.85 -15.23 11.78
N TYR A 90 -3.87 -14.86 10.50
CA TYR A 90 -3.45 -15.76 9.44
C TYR A 90 -1.95 -16.09 9.53
N PHE A 91 -1.11 -15.07 9.74
CA PHE A 91 0.34 -15.29 9.86
C PHE A 91 0.73 -16.05 11.13
N ALA A 92 -0.07 -15.92 12.19
CA ALA A 92 0.12 -16.69 13.42
C ALA A 92 -0.36 -18.13 13.32
N GLY A 93 -0.97 -18.52 12.20
CA GLY A 93 -1.53 -19.85 12.01
C GLY A 93 -2.83 -20.10 12.74
N GLU A 94 -3.48 -19.06 13.27
CA GLU A 94 -4.75 -19.16 13.99
C GLU A 94 -5.94 -19.42 13.08
N ILE A 95 -5.87 -18.96 11.85
CA ILE A 95 -6.90 -19.16 10.82
C ILE A 95 -6.26 -19.64 9.53
N SER A 96 -7.03 -20.36 8.73
CA SER A 96 -6.60 -20.81 7.40
C SER A 96 -6.65 -19.69 6.38
N GLN A 97 -6.05 -19.92 5.21
CA GLN A 97 -6.16 -18.99 4.09
C GLN A 97 -7.63 -18.78 3.70
N GLU A 98 -8.39 -19.86 3.64
CA GLU A 98 -9.82 -19.80 3.30
C GLU A 98 -10.61 -18.93 4.29
N GLU A 99 -10.35 -19.10 5.59
CA GLU A 99 -10.97 -18.31 6.63
C GLU A 99 -10.57 -16.83 6.53
N ALA A 100 -9.29 -16.56 6.29
CA ALA A 100 -8.80 -15.19 6.11
C ALA A 100 -9.48 -14.51 4.92
N LEU A 101 -9.55 -15.18 3.78
CA LEU A 101 -10.21 -14.66 2.58
C LEU A 101 -11.71 -14.44 2.82
N GLY A 102 -12.35 -15.30 3.59
CA GLY A 102 -13.74 -15.15 3.97
C GLY A 102 -14.00 -13.87 4.77
N LEU A 103 -13.09 -13.52 5.68
CA LEU A 103 -13.18 -12.28 6.45
C LEU A 103 -12.87 -11.05 5.59
N LEU A 104 -11.85 -11.12 4.74
CA LEU A 104 -11.41 -10.01 3.89
C LEU A 104 -12.43 -9.65 2.82
N ARG A 105 -13.25 -10.57 2.40
CA ARG A 105 -14.28 -10.38 1.37
C ARG A 105 -15.26 -9.25 1.70
N PHE A 106 -15.48 -8.96 2.97
CA PHE A 106 -16.37 -7.90 3.43
C PHE A 106 -15.67 -6.54 3.55
N GLU A 107 -14.37 -6.49 3.34
CA GLU A 107 -13.60 -5.25 3.42
C GLU A 107 -13.53 -4.59 2.05
N LYS A 108 -13.77 -3.28 2.04
CA LYS A 108 -13.69 -2.48 0.82
C LYS A 108 -12.29 -1.88 0.72
N PRO A 109 -11.53 -2.15 -0.35
CA PRO A 109 -10.17 -1.64 -0.47
C PRO A 109 -10.12 -0.12 -0.60
N ASN A 110 -9.26 0.52 0.20
CA ASN A 110 -8.78 1.86 -0.03
C ASN A 110 -7.45 1.75 -0.76
N ILE A 111 -7.39 2.26 -1.97
CA ILE A 111 -6.26 2.01 -2.87
C ILE A 111 -5.06 2.87 -2.50
N GLN A 112 -3.89 2.24 -2.48
CA GLN A 112 -2.59 2.90 -2.41
C GLN A 112 -1.74 2.50 -3.60
N TYR A 113 -0.75 3.35 -3.89
CA TYR A 113 0.23 3.15 -4.96
C TYR A 113 1.60 3.02 -4.31
N CYS A 114 2.30 1.94 -4.63
CA CYS A 114 3.67 1.73 -4.16
C CYS A 114 4.60 1.76 -5.36
N ILE A 115 5.34 2.86 -5.51
CA ILE A 115 6.33 2.99 -6.59
C ILE A 115 7.61 2.30 -6.13
N ARG A 116 8.08 1.34 -6.90
CA ARG A 116 9.20 0.47 -6.53
C ARG A 116 10.46 0.73 -7.34
N SER A 117 10.35 1.41 -8.48
CA SER A 117 11.51 1.76 -9.31
C SER A 117 11.85 3.24 -9.19
N GLU A 118 13.14 3.54 -9.02
CA GLU A 118 13.62 4.92 -8.99
C GLU A 118 13.37 5.64 -10.30
N ARG A 119 13.42 4.90 -11.41
CA ARG A 119 13.14 5.46 -12.74
C ARG A 119 11.72 6.03 -12.83
N MET A 120 10.74 5.32 -12.27
CA MET A 120 9.35 5.80 -12.25
C MET A 120 9.19 7.04 -11.37
N ILE A 121 9.84 7.07 -10.22
CA ILE A 121 9.84 8.25 -9.36
C ILE A 121 10.40 9.46 -10.12
N THR A 122 11.53 9.30 -10.77
CA THR A 122 12.20 10.38 -11.49
C THR A 122 11.37 10.89 -12.67
N GLN A 123 10.75 9.97 -13.42
CA GLN A 123 10.07 10.33 -14.67
C GLN A 123 8.61 10.72 -14.49
N CYS A 124 7.93 10.19 -13.47
CA CYS A 124 6.48 10.29 -13.35
C CYS A 124 6.00 11.09 -12.14
N LEU A 125 6.82 11.26 -11.11
CA LEU A 125 6.43 11.89 -9.86
C LEU A 125 6.98 13.32 -9.78
N ASN A 126 6.08 14.31 -9.69
CA ASN A 126 6.45 15.73 -9.63
C ASN A 126 5.97 16.32 -8.32
N TYR A 127 6.89 16.80 -7.50
CA TYR A 127 6.58 17.43 -6.23
C TYR A 127 5.84 18.76 -6.45
N ILE A 128 4.77 19.00 -5.69
CA ILE A 128 4.00 20.24 -5.73
C ILE A 128 4.26 21.07 -4.49
N ASP A 129 3.86 20.59 -3.31
CA ASP A 129 4.04 21.30 -2.05
C ASP A 129 3.99 20.38 -0.83
N SER A 130 4.26 20.98 0.33
CA SER A 130 4.17 20.33 1.63
C SER A 130 3.38 21.23 2.58
N LYS A 131 2.57 20.61 3.42
CA LYS A 131 1.76 21.29 4.43
C LYS A 131 1.98 20.63 5.77
N GLU A 132 2.31 21.44 6.78
CA GLU A 132 2.39 20.93 8.16
C GLU A 132 0.99 20.77 8.74
N LEU A 133 0.77 19.65 9.41
CA LEU A 133 -0.52 19.33 10.02
C LEU A 133 -0.59 19.67 11.50
#